data_869fc95d9f9e742b2961d2139c86157f
#
_entry.id   869fc95d9f9e742b2961d2139c86157f
#
_cell.length_a   1.000
_cell.length_b   1.000
_cell.length_c   1.000
_cell.angle_alpha   90.00
_cell.angle_beta   90.00
_cell.angle_gamma   90.00
#
_symmetry.space_group_name_H-M   'P 1'
#
loop_
_entity.id
_entity.type
_entity.pdbx_description
1 polymer ?
#
loop_
_entity_poly.entity_id
_entity_poly.type
_entity_poly.pdbx_seq_one_letter_code
_entity_poly.pdbx_strand_id
1 'polypeptide(L)'
;MKLQVAIDRVPMERAMEIVKNITSEANIIEIGTSLTKEFDMRALRPVIEAAEGVAVLGDIKTCDEGKYEFDLGYRCGFSYLTVMGSASMGTLEACAHSAAEHDGLMMIDLLECDETRIERISGFTDAIYCLHTSTDEGSTADPVAQVRAFKTRFPQIQHLAIAGGIKKHHLAALSQENIDIVIMGSAITKADDIAMACRACRKEMK
;
A
#
# COMPACT_ATOMS: atom_id res chain seq x y z
N MET A 1 -6.95 11.19 -6.01
CA MET A 1 -6.02 10.46 -5.09
C MET A 1 -6.82 9.73 -4.02
N LYS A 2 -6.49 8.47 -3.72
CA LYS A 2 -7.11 7.65 -2.65
C LYS A 2 -6.28 7.71 -1.38
N LEU A 3 -6.92 7.69 -0.21
CA LEU A 3 -6.24 7.52 1.08
C LEU A 3 -6.21 6.03 1.45
N GLN A 4 -5.01 5.49 1.60
CA GLN A 4 -4.75 4.16 2.16
C GLN A 4 -4.24 4.32 3.59
N VAL A 5 -4.86 3.63 4.55
CA VAL A 5 -4.46 3.68 5.95
C VAL A 5 -3.79 2.37 6.34
N ALA A 6 -2.50 2.43 6.66
CA ALA A 6 -1.70 1.27 7.02
C ALA A 6 -1.74 1.00 8.54
N ILE A 7 -2.09 -0.23 8.91
CA ILE A 7 -2.20 -0.71 10.29
C ILE A 7 -1.05 -1.66 10.57
N ASP A 8 -0.18 -1.28 11.49
CA ASP A 8 1.04 -2.01 11.84
C ASP A 8 1.27 -2.09 13.35
N ARG A 9 1.92 -3.18 13.77
CA ARG A 9 2.46 -3.36 15.13
C ARG A 9 1.41 -3.17 16.22
N VAL A 10 0.25 -3.78 16.03
CA VAL A 10 -0.86 -3.79 16.99
C VAL A 10 -1.42 -5.21 17.14
N PRO A 11 -2.00 -5.56 18.32
CA PRO A 11 -2.75 -6.81 18.46
C PRO A 11 -3.95 -6.89 17.51
N MET A 12 -4.43 -8.11 17.24
CA MET A 12 -5.57 -8.38 16.35
C MET A 12 -6.82 -7.58 16.72
N GLU A 13 -7.17 -7.53 18.01
CA GLU A 13 -8.33 -6.81 18.51
C GLU A 13 -8.22 -5.32 18.24
N ARG A 14 -7.01 -4.75 18.38
CA ARG A 14 -6.76 -3.35 18.10
C ARG A 14 -6.80 -3.08 16.58
N ALA A 15 -6.33 -4.00 15.77
CA ALA A 15 -6.44 -3.88 14.31
C ALA A 15 -7.91 -3.81 13.89
N MET A 16 -8.76 -4.69 14.42
CA MET A 16 -10.21 -4.68 14.16
C MET A 16 -10.89 -3.38 14.62
N GLU A 17 -10.50 -2.86 15.78
CA GLU A 17 -11.00 -1.58 16.29
C GLU A 17 -10.62 -0.43 15.36
N ILE A 18 -9.35 -0.35 14.93
CA ILE A 18 -8.88 0.68 14.00
C ILE A 18 -9.67 0.59 12.68
N VAL A 19 -9.79 -0.62 12.11
CA VAL A 19 -10.55 -0.85 10.87
C VAL A 19 -11.95 -0.25 10.99
N LYS A 20 -12.71 -0.61 12.02
CA LYS A 20 -14.08 -0.10 12.25
C LYS A 20 -14.15 1.42 12.34
N ASN A 21 -13.11 2.07 12.89
CA ASN A 21 -13.07 3.52 13.03
C ASN A 21 -12.75 4.26 11.71
N ILE A 22 -12.16 3.58 10.71
CA ILE A 22 -11.71 4.23 9.47
C ILE A 22 -12.50 3.81 8.22
N THR A 23 -13.38 2.80 8.30
CA THR A 23 -14.15 2.30 7.14
C THR A 23 -14.92 3.39 6.39
N SER A 24 -15.48 4.38 7.09
CA SER A 24 -16.22 5.48 6.45
C SER A 24 -15.31 6.54 5.80
N GLU A 25 -14.03 6.55 6.12
CA GLU A 25 -13.10 7.63 5.75
C GLU A 25 -11.95 7.15 4.85
N ALA A 26 -11.44 5.95 5.03
CA ALA A 26 -10.40 5.38 4.18
C ALA A 26 -10.96 4.87 2.85
N ASN A 27 -10.16 4.96 1.78
CA ASN A 27 -10.49 4.33 0.51
C ASN A 27 -9.92 2.91 0.42
N ILE A 28 -8.79 2.68 1.08
CA ILE A 28 -8.12 1.39 1.18
C ILE A 28 -7.64 1.23 2.62
N ILE A 29 -7.82 0.05 3.19
CA ILE A 29 -7.29 -0.32 4.51
C ILE A 29 -6.16 -1.29 4.26
N GLU A 30 -4.98 -0.99 4.80
CA GLU A 30 -3.81 -1.85 4.66
C GLU A 30 -3.56 -2.62 5.95
N ILE A 31 -3.49 -3.94 5.82
CA ILE A 31 -2.95 -4.81 6.85
C ILE A 31 -1.44 -4.88 6.61
N GLY A 32 -0.69 -4.15 7.43
CA GLY A 32 0.73 -3.94 7.26
C GLY A 32 1.58 -5.20 7.45
N THR A 33 2.82 -5.13 7.01
CA THR A 33 3.77 -6.27 7.01
C THR A 33 3.93 -6.91 8.39
N SER A 34 3.89 -6.12 9.47
CA SER A 34 4.01 -6.67 10.83
C SER A 34 2.88 -7.64 11.14
N LEU A 35 1.64 -7.30 10.80
CA LEU A 35 0.49 -8.17 11.05
C LEU A 35 0.52 -9.41 10.17
N THR A 36 0.93 -9.28 8.90
CA THR A 36 1.04 -10.43 7.98
C THR A 36 2.19 -11.38 8.34
N LYS A 37 3.17 -10.92 9.15
CA LYS A 37 4.27 -11.73 9.67
C LYS A 37 3.95 -12.35 11.05
N GLU A 38 3.18 -11.67 11.89
CA GLU A 38 2.79 -12.18 13.20
C GLU A 38 1.62 -13.16 13.12
N PHE A 39 0.69 -12.94 12.17
CA PHE A 39 -0.50 -13.75 11.98
C PHE A 39 -0.49 -14.37 10.58
N ASP A 40 -1.00 -15.58 10.45
CA ASP A 40 -1.22 -16.14 9.12
C ASP A 40 -2.37 -15.39 8.39
N MET A 41 -2.35 -15.38 7.06
CA MET A 41 -3.33 -14.64 6.26
C MET A 41 -4.78 -15.10 6.51
N ARG A 42 -5.01 -16.37 6.88
CA ARG A 42 -6.34 -16.90 7.18
C ARG A 42 -6.85 -16.37 8.52
N ALA A 43 -5.96 -16.23 9.50
CA ALA A 43 -6.29 -15.66 10.81
C ALA A 43 -6.64 -14.17 10.73
N LEU A 44 -6.17 -13.46 9.67
CA LEU A 44 -6.50 -12.05 9.42
C LEU A 44 -7.90 -11.83 8.81
N ARG A 45 -8.61 -12.89 8.43
CA ARG A 45 -9.94 -12.81 7.81
C ARG A 45 -10.94 -11.96 8.61
N PRO A 46 -11.05 -12.07 9.96
CA PRO A 46 -11.95 -11.20 10.72
C PRO A 46 -11.64 -9.71 10.60
N VAL A 47 -10.35 -9.34 10.44
CA VAL A 47 -9.92 -7.95 10.23
C VAL A 47 -10.34 -7.47 8.84
N ILE A 48 -10.22 -8.33 7.82
CA ILE A 48 -10.64 -8.04 6.45
C ILE A 48 -12.17 -7.87 6.39
N GLU A 49 -12.92 -8.76 7.02
CA GLU A 49 -14.39 -8.71 7.08
C GLU A 49 -14.90 -7.46 7.81
N ALA A 50 -14.17 -7.00 8.84
CA ALA A 50 -14.49 -5.76 9.55
C ALA A 50 -14.39 -4.49 8.68
N ALA A 51 -13.76 -4.57 7.51
CA ALA A 51 -13.67 -3.45 6.56
C ALA A 51 -14.99 -3.17 5.81
N GLU A 52 -16.01 -4.04 5.95
CA GLU A 52 -17.38 -3.82 5.45
C GLU A 52 -17.45 -3.40 3.96
N GLY A 53 -16.64 -4.03 3.10
CA GLY A 53 -16.60 -3.77 1.67
C GLY A 53 -15.64 -2.65 1.24
N VAL A 54 -14.93 -2.00 2.17
CA VAL A 54 -13.77 -1.18 1.82
C VAL A 54 -12.64 -2.11 1.35
N ALA A 55 -11.97 -1.74 0.27
CA ALA A 55 -10.88 -2.54 -0.28
C ALA A 55 -9.74 -2.73 0.74
N VAL A 56 -9.26 -3.96 0.88
CA VAL A 56 -8.19 -4.28 1.83
C VAL A 56 -6.93 -4.70 1.08
N LEU A 57 -5.81 -4.08 1.44
CA LEU A 57 -4.49 -4.43 0.95
C LEU A 57 -3.76 -5.27 2.00
N GLY A 58 -3.16 -6.38 1.57
CA GLY A 58 -2.19 -7.14 2.36
C GLY A 58 -0.76 -6.75 1.99
N ASP A 59 -0.04 -6.11 2.90
CA ASP A 59 1.38 -5.78 2.69
C ASP A 59 2.27 -6.98 3.02
N ILE A 60 2.21 -8.02 2.16
CA ILE A 60 2.90 -9.30 2.34
C ILE A 60 4.35 -9.28 1.86
N LYS A 61 4.70 -8.30 1.01
CA LYS A 61 6.05 -8.11 0.44
C LYS A 61 6.61 -9.40 -0.16
N THR A 62 5.83 -10.05 -1.02
CA THR A 62 6.24 -11.26 -1.73
C THR A 62 7.58 -11.06 -2.41
N CYS A 63 8.52 -12.00 -2.19
CA CYS A 63 9.84 -12.03 -2.84
C CYS A 63 10.05 -13.26 -3.72
N ASP A 64 9.34 -14.35 -3.42
CA ASP A 64 9.37 -15.63 -4.12
C ASP A 64 8.01 -16.30 -3.96
N GLU A 65 7.77 -17.46 -4.63
CA GLU A 65 6.49 -18.20 -4.59
C GLU A 65 5.27 -17.32 -4.95
N GLY A 66 5.44 -16.37 -5.90
CA GLY A 66 4.48 -15.31 -6.21
C GLY A 66 3.05 -15.78 -6.43
N LYS A 67 2.85 -16.84 -7.24
CA LYS A 67 1.52 -17.39 -7.48
C LYS A 67 0.89 -17.95 -6.20
N TYR A 68 1.66 -18.70 -5.42
CA TYR A 68 1.14 -19.33 -4.19
C TYR A 68 0.70 -18.29 -3.15
N GLU A 69 1.54 -17.29 -2.89
CA GLU A 69 1.26 -16.25 -1.89
C GLU A 69 0.09 -15.35 -2.33
N PHE A 70 0.04 -14.96 -3.60
CA PHE A 70 -1.02 -14.13 -4.14
C PHE A 70 -2.37 -14.86 -4.20
N ASP A 71 -2.40 -16.12 -4.70
CA ASP A 71 -3.60 -16.95 -4.66
C ASP A 71 -4.13 -17.13 -3.24
N LEU A 72 -3.23 -17.34 -2.26
CA LEU A 72 -3.61 -17.47 -0.86
C LEU A 72 -4.22 -16.17 -0.34
N GLY A 73 -3.58 -15.04 -0.59
CA GLY A 73 -4.04 -13.73 -0.14
C GLY A 73 -5.42 -13.37 -0.71
N TYR A 74 -5.62 -13.51 -2.02
CA TYR A 74 -6.92 -13.22 -2.64
C TYR A 74 -8.03 -14.15 -2.12
N ARG A 75 -7.75 -15.44 -1.91
CA ARG A 75 -8.71 -16.37 -1.27
C ARG A 75 -9.02 -16.02 0.18
N CYS A 76 -8.14 -15.30 0.87
CA CYS A 76 -8.40 -14.78 2.22
C CYS A 76 -9.26 -13.51 2.21
N GLY A 77 -9.46 -12.87 1.05
CA GLY A 77 -10.33 -11.70 0.88
C GLY A 77 -9.59 -10.38 0.66
N PHE A 78 -8.26 -10.39 0.50
CA PHE A 78 -7.53 -9.19 0.10
C PHE A 78 -7.93 -8.75 -1.31
N SER A 79 -8.03 -7.44 -1.53
CA SER A 79 -8.27 -6.83 -2.84
C SER A 79 -6.96 -6.43 -3.54
N TYR A 80 -5.93 -6.16 -2.75
CA TYR A 80 -4.59 -5.78 -3.20
C TYR A 80 -3.55 -6.59 -2.44
N LEU A 81 -2.46 -6.97 -3.13
CA LEU A 81 -1.31 -7.61 -2.49
C LEU A 81 -0.02 -6.95 -2.96
N THR A 82 0.97 -6.89 -2.06
CA THR A 82 2.27 -6.31 -2.39
C THR A 82 3.29 -7.38 -2.79
N VAL A 83 4.11 -7.06 -3.78
CA VAL A 83 5.31 -7.79 -4.17
C VAL A 83 6.49 -6.83 -4.20
N MET A 84 7.66 -7.30 -3.80
CA MET A 84 8.88 -6.50 -3.85
C MET A 84 9.31 -6.28 -5.31
N GLY A 85 9.55 -5.03 -5.70
CA GLY A 85 10.10 -4.70 -7.01
C GLY A 85 11.47 -5.33 -7.26
N SER A 86 12.22 -5.65 -6.21
CA SER A 86 13.50 -6.36 -6.24
C SER A 86 13.38 -7.88 -6.45
N ALA A 87 12.18 -8.47 -6.38
CA ALA A 87 11.94 -9.90 -6.64
C ALA A 87 12.28 -10.28 -8.09
N SER A 88 12.38 -11.57 -8.41
CA SER A 88 12.67 -12.03 -9.77
C SER A 88 11.57 -11.60 -10.77
N MET A 89 11.90 -11.47 -12.06
CA MET A 89 10.88 -11.22 -13.10
C MET A 89 9.81 -12.29 -13.09
N GLY A 90 10.21 -13.58 -12.98
CA GLY A 90 9.26 -14.69 -12.91
C GLY A 90 8.31 -14.58 -11.70
N THR A 91 8.78 -14.09 -10.55
CA THR A 91 7.92 -13.83 -9.38
C THR A 91 6.91 -12.72 -9.67
N LEU A 92 7.35 -11.61 -10.27
CA LEU A 92 6.46 -10.50 -10.65
C LEU A 92 5.40 -10.95 -11.68
N GLU A 93 5.81 -11.72 -12.69
CA GLU A 93 4.90 -12.29 -13.70
C GLU A 93 3.88 -13.25 -13.07
N ALA A 94 4.32 -14.10 -12.14
CA ALA A 94 3.43 -15.01 -11.40
C ALA A 94 2.43 -14.25 -10.51
N CYS A 95 2.86 -13.18 -9.84
CA CYS A 95 1.98 -12.30 -9.07
C CYS A 95 0.95 -11.58 -9.95
N ALA A 96 1.39 -11.02 -11.08
CA ALA A 96 0.51 -10.34 -12.03
C ALA A 96 -0.54 -11.29 -12.61
N HIS A 97 -0.13 -12.53 -12.95
CA HIS A 97 -1.05 -13.55 -13.45
C HIS A 97 -2.09 -13.95 -12.39
N SER A 98 -1.66 -14.18 -11.15
CA SER A 98 -2.57 -14.48 -10.05
C SER A 98 -3.54 -13.32 -9.77
N ALA A 99 -3.06 -12.06 -9.82
CA ALA A 99 -3.91 -10.89 -9.66
C ALA A 99 -5.03 -10.87 -10.72
N ALA A 100 -4.69 -11.13 -11.99
CA ALA A 100 -5.67 -11.19 -13.08
C ALA A 100 -6.67 -12.36 -12.93
N GLU A 101 -6.21 -13.54 -12.46
CA GLU A 101 -7.09 -14.71 -12.23
C GLU A 101 -8.12 -14.48 -11.11
N HIS A 102 -7.81 -13.60 -10.16
CA HIS A 102 -8.66 -13.32 -8.98
C HIS A 102 -9.37 -11.97 -9.03
N ASP A 103 -9.32 -11.23 -10.15
CA ASP A 103 -9.82 -9.85 -10.24
C ASP A 103 -9.22 -8.94 -9.15
N GLY A 104 -8.00 -9.26 -8.71
CA GLY A 104 -7.26 -8.53 -7.69
C GLY A 104 -6.27 -7.53 -8.29
N LEU A 105 -5.63 -6.74 -7.43
CA LEU A 105 -4.65 -5.75 -7.85
C LEU A 105 -3.27 -6.02 -7.22
N MET A 106 -2.24 -5.90 -8.04
CA MET A 106 -0.84 -6.03 -7.63
C MET A 106 -0.27 -4.64 -7.33
N MET A 107 0.36 -4.48 -6.17
CA MET A 107 1.18 -3.31 -5.86
C MET A 107 2.65 -3.73 -5.79
N ILE A 108 3.50 -3.08 -6.59
CA ILE A 108 4.94 -3.31 -6.61
C ILE A 108 5.60 -2.32 -5.65
N ASP A 109 6.13 -2.82 -4.55
CA ASP A 109 6.91 -2.02 -3.59
C ASP A 109 8.31 -1.75 -4.16
N LEU A 110 8.64 -0.48 -4.38
CA LEU A 110 9.90 -0.04 -4.97
C LEU A 110 11.04 0.14 -3.95
N LEU A 111 10.83 -0.29 -2.71
CA LEU A 111 11.89 -0.28 -1.69
C LEU A 111 13.14 -0.98 -2.22
N GLU A 112 14.31 -0.32 -2.11
CA GLU A 112 15.61 -0.81 -2.61
C GLU A 112 15.67 -1.12 -4.12
N CYS A 113 14.82 -0.47 -4.94
CA CYS A 113 14.90 -0.55 -6.40
C CYS A 113 15.66 0.66 -6.95
N ASP A 114 16.74 0.39 -7.68
CA ASP A 114 17.43 1.41 -8.47
C ASP A 114 16.68 1.71 -9.79
N GLU A 115 17.08 2.77 -10.47
CA GLU A 115 16.45 3.19 -11.74
C GLU A 115 16.50 2.10 -12.81
N THR A 116 17.58 1.34 -12.90
CA THR A 116 17.74 0.24 -13.86
C THR A 116 16.73 -0.87 -13.59
N ARG A 117 16.50 -1.17 -12.31
CA ARG A 117 15.49 -2.14 -11.92
C ARG A 117 14.09 -1.65 -12.22
N ILE A 118 13.78 -0.39 -11.89
CA ILE A 118 12.46 0.22 -12.16
C ILE A 118 12.17 0.19 -13.66
N GLU A 119 13.13 0.56 -14.51
CA GLU A 119 12.98 0.51 -15.97
C GLU A 119 12.62 -0.90 -16.44
N ARG A 120 13.32 -1.93 -15.94
CA ARG A 120 13.06 -3.33 -16.32
C ARG A 120 11.68 -3.84 -15.94
N ILE A 121 11.11 -3.36 -14.84
CA ILE A 121 9.80 -3.79 -14.34
C ILE A 121 8.67 -2.86 -14.76
N SER A 122 8.94 -1.75 -15.44
CA SER A 122 7.93 -0.74 -15.81
C SER A 122 6.86 -1.23 -16.80
N GLY A 123 7.02 -2.44 -17.34
CA GLY A 123 6.08 -3.07 -18.25
C GLY A 123 4.81 -3.66 -17.62
N PHE A 124 4.71 -3.73 -16.30
CA PHE A 124 3.48 -4.18 -15.61
C PHE A 124 2.48 -3.02 -15.53
N THR A 125 1.78 -2.74 -16.64
CA THR A 125 0.93 -1.55 -16.81
C THR A 125 -0.27 -1.48 -15.88
N ASP A 126 -0.78 -2.63 -15.43
CA ASP A 126 -1.94 -2.71 -14.54
C ASP A 126 -1.53 -2.71 -13.05
N ALA A 127 -0.22 -2.77 -12.77
CA ALA A 127 0.29 -2.73 -11.40
C ALA A 127 0.39 -1.29 -10.87
N ILE A 128 0.23 -1.15 -9.56
CA ILE A 128 0.48 0.11 -8.86
C ILE A 128 1.92 0.08 -8.34
N TYR A 129 2.72 1.08 -8.71
CA TYR A 129 4.09 1.21 -8.24
C TYR A 129 4.13 2.08 -6.98
N CYS A 130 4.65 1.54 -5.89
CA CYS A 130 4.69 2.24 -4.61
C CYS A 130 6.10 2.80 -4.35
N LEU A 131 6.23 4.12 -4.40
CA LEU A 131 7.41 4.81 -3.88
C LEU A 131 7.44 4.63 -2.37
N HIS A 132 8.43 3.92 -1.86
CA HIS A 132 8.52 3.57 -0.46
C HIS A 132 9.87 3.98 0.12
N THR A 133 9.84 4.83 1.13
CA THR A 133 11.03 5.16 1.91
C THR A 133 11.07 4.32 3.17
N SER A 134 12.19 3.62 3.40
CA SER A 134 12.39 2.78 4.58
C SER A 134 12.19 3.55 5.88
N THR A 135 11.44 2.95 6.81
CA THR A 135 11.28 3.49 8.16
C THR A 135 12.62 3.48 8.93
N ASP A 136 13.48 2.50 8.62
CA ASP A 136 14.75 2.30 9.32
C ASP A 136 15.79 3.33 8.89
N GLU A 137 15.75 3.81 7.65
CA GLU A 137 16.66 4.86 7.17
C GLU A 137 16.27 6.25 7.65
N GLY A 138 15.01 6.46 8.00
CA GLY A 138 14.49 7.78 8.38
C GLY A 138 14.50 8.76 7.21
N SER A 139 13.34 9.13 6.70
CA SER A 139 13.26 10.04 5.56
C SER A 139 13.31 11.50 5.98
N THR A 140 14.24 12.25 5.37
CA THR A 140 14.24 13.72 5.32
C THR A 140 13.80 14.22 3.92
N ALA A 141 13.56 13.33 2.97
CA ALA A 141 13.22 13.68 1.59
C ALA A 141 11.78 14.21 1.50
N ASP A 142 11.60 15.25 0.70
CA ASP A 142 10.27 15.78 0.39
C ASP A 142 9.51 14.80 -0.52
N PRO A 143 8.35 14.25 -0.07
CA PRO A 143 7.61 13.27 -0.84
C PRO A 143 7.05 13.85 -2.16
N VAL A 144 6.77 15.15 -2.22
CA VAL A 144 6.30 15.82 -3.45
C VAL A 144 7.42 15.86 -4.48
N ALA A 145 8.63 16.22 -4.04
CA ALA A 145 9.81 16.22 -4.93
C ALA A 145 10.13 14.81 -5.44
N GLN A 146 10.00 13.78 -4.59
CA GLN A 146 10.18 12.38 -5.00
C GLN A 146 9.20 11.97 -6.10
N VAL A 147 7.92 12.28 -5.94
CA VAL A 147 6.89 11.98 -6.95
C VAL A 147 7.18 12.68 -8.26
N ARG A 148 7.54 13.96 -8.24
CA ARG A 148 7.88 14.74 -9.45
C ARG A 148 9.07 14.15 -10.19
N ALA A 149 10.14 13.86 -9.47
CA ALA A 149 11.35 13.26 -10.04
C ALA A 149 11.04 11.89 -10.67
N PHE A 150 10.29 11.04 -9.95
CA PHE A 150 9.89 9.74 -10.45
C PHE A 150 9.06 9.82 -11.73
N LYS A 151 8.01 10.65 -11.76
CA LYS A 151 7.15 10.81 -12.93
C LYS A 151 7.89 11.40 -14.14
N THR A 152 8.85 12.27 -13.90
CA THR A 152 9.72 12.79 -14.96
C THR A 152 10.61 11.71 -15.54
N ARG A 153 11.14 10.82 -14.69
CA ARG A 153 12.07 9.76 -15.08
C ARG A 153 11.37 8.54 -15.70
N PHE A 154 10.16 8.21 -15.22
CA PHE A 154 9.38 7.03 -15.64
C PHE A 154 7.97 7.41 -16.08
N PRO A 155 7.81 8.21 -17.16
CA PRO A 155 6.50 8.69 -17.62
C PRO A 155 5.57 7.56 -18.12
N GLN A 156 6.11 6.36 -18.41
CA GLN A 156 5.35 5.17 -18.79
C GLN A 156 4.61 4.52 -17.61
N ILE A 157 5.03 4.77 -16.36
CA ILE A 157 4.36 4.25 -15.17
C ILE A 157 3.18 5.16 -14.83
N GLN A 158 1.96 4.65 -15.04
CA GLN A 158 0.73 5.43 -14.91
C GLN A 158 0.12 5.36 -13.51
N HIS A 159 0.26 4.22 -12.80
CA HIS A 159 -0.34 4.01 -11.50
C HIS A 159 0.71 4.10 -10.39
N LEU A 160 0.57 5.12 -9.55
CA LEU A 160 1.56 5.45 -8.55
C LEU A 160 0.97 5.59 -7.15
N ALA A 161 1.60 4.95 -6.19
CA ALA A 161 1.39 5.15 -4.76
C ALA A 161 2.65 5.72 -4.10
N ILE A 162 2.48 6.37 -2.94
CA ILE A 162 3.61 6.82 -2.13
C ILE A 162 3.41 6.47 -0.66
N ALA A 163 4.46 5.93 -0.03
CA ALA A 163 4.53 5.54 1.37
C ALA A 163 5.81 6.03 2.04
N GLY A 164 5.81 6.04 3.35
CA GLY A 164 6.98 6.40 4.17
C GLY A 164 6.99 7.86 4.62
N GLY A 165 6.76 8.10 5.92
CA GLY A 165 6.87 9.41 6.55
C GLY A 165 5.86 10.48 6.09
N ILE A 166 4.80 10.11 5.39
CA ILE A 166 3.78 11.05 4.89
C ILE A 166 3.04 11.69 6.06
N LYS A 167 2.97 13.02 6.04
CA LYS A 167 2.27 13.83 7.05
C LYS A 167 1.12 14.61 6.39
N LYS A 168 0.15 15.03 7.22
CA LYS A 168 -1.05 15.76 6.76
C LYS A 168 -0.72 16.95 5.85
N HIS A 169 0.31 17.73 6.17
CA HIS A 169 0.68 18.93 5.39
C HIS A 169 1.23 18.65 4.00
N HIS A 170 1.62 17.39 3.68
CA HIS A 170 2.03 16.98 2.33
C HIS A 170 0.84 16.74 1.40
N LEU A 171 -0.36 16.44 1.95
CA LEU A 171 -1.49 15.89 1.19
C LEU A 171 -2.02 16.84 0.11
N ALA A 172 -2.15 18.13 0.43
CA ALA A 172 -2.63 19.12 -0.53
C ALA A 172 -1.68 19.22 -1.76
N ALA A 173 -0.38 19.22 -1.53
CA ALA A 173 0.61 19.26 -2.61
C ALA A 173 0.66 17.92 -3.38
N LEU A 174 0.63 16.78 -2.70
CA LEU A 174 0.58 15.47 -3.35
C LEU A 174 -0.68 15.27 -4.20
N SER A 175 -1.82 15.84 -3.80
CA SER A 175 -3.05 15.74 -4.59
C SER A 175 -2.96 16.45 -5.94
N GLN A 176 -2.04 17.41 -6.11
CA GLN A 176 -1.79 18.10 -7.37
C GLN A 176 -0.85 17.32 -8.30
N GLU A 177 -0.19 16.28 -7.79
CA GLU A 177 0.78 15.49 -8.57
C GLU A 177 0.15 14.33 -9.36
N ASN A 178 -1.19 14.19 -9.34
CA ASN A 178 -1.91 13.12 -10.05
C ASN A 178 -1.34 11.72 -9.74
N ILE A 179 -1.18 11.40 -8.45
CA ILE A 179 -0.91 10.05 -7.98
C ILE A 179 -2.21 9.36 -7.58
N ASP A 180 -2.24 8.03 -7.65
CA ASP A 180 -3.45 7.26 -7.34
C ASP A 180 -3.68 7.13 -5.85
N ILE A 181 -2.62 6.84 -5.08
CA ILE A 181 -2.73 6.45 -3.67
C ILE A 181 -1.66 7.16 -2.84
N VAL A 182 -2.08 7.71 -1.69
CA VAL A 182 -1.19 8.11 -0.60
C VAL A 182 -1.40 7.16 0.58
N ILE A 183 -0.28 6.66 1.14
CA ILE A 183 -0.29 5.68 2.22
C ILE A 183 0.14 6.36 3.52
N MET A 184 -0.71 6.30 4.53
CA MET A 184 -0.46 6.88 5.85
C MET A 184 -0.70 5.84 6.95
N GLY A 185 0.27 5.67 7.84
CA GLY A 185 0.18 4.75 8.99
C GLY A 185 0.01 5.51 10.30
N SER A 186 1.09 5.61 11.07
CA SER A 186 1.10 6.11 12.46
C SER A 186 0.53 7.52 12.66
N ALA A 187 0.60 8.38 11.63
CA ALA A 187 -0.01 9.71 11.69
C ALA A 187 -1.54 9.68 11.86
N ILE A 188 -2.18 8.56 11.50
CA ILE A 188 -3.61 8.32 11.68
C ILE A 188 -3.83 7.32 12.82
N THR A 189 -3.18 6.15 12.76
CA THR A 189 -3.47 5.02 13.67
C THR A 189 -3.05 5.23 15.12
N LYS A 190 -2.16 6.21 15.37
CA LYS A 190 -1.73 6.61 16.73
C LYS A 190 -2.38 7.91 17.23
N ALA A 191 -3.32 8.47 16.49
CA ALA A 191 -4.06 9.65 16.95
C ALA A 191 -5.06 9.26 18.06
N ASP A 192 -5.34 10.20 18.97
CA ASP A 192 -6.32 10.01 20.04
C ASP A 192 -7.74 9.73 19.48
N ASP A 193 -8.10 10.41 18.39
CA ASP A 193 -9.30 10.14 17.60
C ASP A 193 -8.90 9.79 16.16
N ILE A 194 -8.87 8.50 15.89
CA ILE A 194 -8.45 7.91 14.62
C ILE A 194 -9.38 8.33 13.47
N ALA A 195 -10.70 8.30 13.71
CA ALA A 195 -11.70 8.67 12.70
C ALA A 195 -11.59 10.16 12.33
N MET A 196 -11.42 11.03 13.31
CA MET A 196 -11.21 12.45 13.10
C MET A 196 -9.90 12.74 12.36
N ALA A 197 -8.81 12.05 12.72
CA ALA A 197 -7.51 12.16 12.03
C ALA A 197 -7.61 11.74 10.57
N CYS A 198 -8.25 10.61 10.27
CA CYS A 198 -8.47 10.11 8.93
C CYS A 198 -9.31 11.11 8.10
N ARG A 199 -10.43 11.60 8.64
CA ARG A 199 -11.28 12.60 8.02
C ARG A 199 -10.54 13.91 7.74
N ALA A 200 -9.70 14.35 8.68
CA ALA A 200 -8.88 15.56 8.51
C ALA A 200 -7.87 15.40 7.37
N CYS A 201 -7.25 14.23 7.22
CA CYS A 201 -6.37 13.92 6.08
C CYS A 201 -7.15 13.95 4.76
N ARG A 202 -8.32 13.32 4.70
CA ARG A 202 -9.17 13.33 3.50
C ARG A 202 -9.57 14.73 3.03
N LYS A 203 -9.79 15.66 3.95
CA LYS A 203 -10.14 17.06 3.61
C LYS A 203 -9.01 17.79 2.90
N GLU A 204 -7.74 17.47 3.22
CA GLU A 204 -6.57 18.09 2.58
C GLU A 204 -6.32 17.54 1.16
N MET A 205 -6.96 16.46 0.78
CA MET A 205 -6.79 15.78 -0.52
C MET A 205 -7.77 16.28 -1.60
N LYS A 206 -8.57 17.31 -1.32
CA LYS A 206 -9.60 17.85 -2.22
C LYS A 206 -9.07 18.98 -3.07
#